data_8912d265e12c1d481509910921aec1e5
#
_entry.id   8912d265e12c1d481509910921aec1e5
#
_cell.length_a   1.000
_cell.length_b   1.000
_cell.length_c   1.000
_cell.angle_alpha   90.00
_cell.angle_beta   90.00
_cell.angle_gamma   90.00
#
_symmetry.space_group_name_H-M   'P 1'
#
loop_
_entity.id
_entity.type
_entity.pdbx_description
1 polymer ?
#
loop_
_entity_poly.entity_id
_entity_poly.type
_entity_poly.pdbx_seq_one_letter_code
_entity_poly.pdbx_strand_id
1 'polypeptide(L)'
;STAENEAKCQIEAYNRFGNDVLIAEYGLHTVGKSLGSKMSDPEDAVPAIIDHVLKDLADIDQLDFERVKLKNSKDFQLHLECAKILIERMGKEVPTGTLISGPLTAVASIYPVEKLLKALRKRGEDVHKLMRLCTDALKEVHNEFVNVGSIILFCEPIASGSIISPKDYREFVLPYTIELMENIHDHKGMVCYHICGDTKKIIPEMLK
;
A
#
# COMPACT_ATOMS: atom_id res chain seq x y z
N SER A 1 16.51 2.51 -10.77
CA SER A 1 17.07 2.75 -9.44
C SER A 1 17.66 1.49 -8.82
N THR A 2 18.49 1.61 -7.80
CA THR A 2 19.02 0.51 -7.00
C THR A 2 18.68 0.76 -5.53
N ALA A 3 18.58 -0.29 -4.72
CA ALA A 3 18.32 -0.18 -3.29
C ALA A 3 19.33 0.72 -2.57
N GLU A 4 20.62 0.63 -2.96
CA GLU A 4 21.68 1.46 -2.44
C GLU A 4 21.48 2.95 -2.75
N ASN A 5 21.09 3.28 -3.98
CA ASN A 5 20.83 4.67 -4.36
C ASN A 5 19.61 5.25 -3.64
N GLU A 6 18.56 4.47 -3.48
CA GLU A 6 17.36 4.90 -2.73
C GLU A 6 17.70 5.13 -1.26
N ALA A 7 18.38 4.19 -0.63
CA ALA A 7 18.82 4.34 0.75
C ALA A 7 19.74 5.57 0.93
N LYS A 8 20.67 5.79 0.01
CA LYS A 8 21.54 6.97 0.03
C LYS A 8 20.74 8.27 -0.02
N CYS A 9 19.76 8.37 -0.93
CA CYS A 9 18.89 9.56 -1.02
C CYS A 9 18.14 9.82 0.29
N GLN A 10 17.60 8.78 0.93
CA GLN A 10 16.90 8.91 2.21
C GLN A 10 17.85 9.40 3.33
N ILE A 11 19.07 8.85 3.40
CA ILE A 11 20.08 9.25 4.39
C ILE A 11 20.53 10.71 4.15
N GLU A 12 20.74 11.11 2.89
CA GLU A 12 21.09 12.50 2.54
C GLU A 12 19.95 13.46 2.89
N ALA A 13 18.68 13.07 2.66
CA ALA A 13 17.53 13.87 3.06
C ALA A 13 17.45 14.02 4.59
N TYR A 14 17.67 12.95 5.35
CA TYR A 14 17.75 13.00 6.81
C TYR A 14 18.83 13.95 7.29
N ASN A 15 20.06 13.82 6.78
CA ASN A 15 21.19 14.67 7.16
C ASN A 15 20.93 16.15 6.86
N ARG A 16 20.14 16.45 5.83
CA ARG A 16 19.85 17.83 5.41
C ARG A 16 18.64 18.43 6.12
N PHE A 17 17.60 17.65 6.38
CA PHE A 17 16.30 18.14 6.82
C PHE A 17 15.91 17.66 8.22
N GLY A 18 16.58 16.65 8.79
CA GLY A 18 16.29 16.12 10.11
C GLY A 18 14.94 15.39 10.18
N ASN A 19 14.64 14.55 9.19
CA ASN A 19 13.39 13.81 9.16
C ASN A 19 13.26 12.86 10.36
N ASP A 20 12.04 12.71 10.91
CA ASP A 20 11.77 11.82 12.05
C ASP A 20 11.71 10.33 11.67
N VAL A 21 11.66 10.02 10.38
CA VAL A 21 11.61 8.65 9.84
C VAL A 21 12.26 8.59 8.47
N LEU A 22 12.98 7.49 8.19
CA LEU A 22 13.44 7.15 6.84
C LEU A 22 12.42 6.24 6.17
N ILE A 23 12.17 6.42 4.88
CA ILE A 23 11.12 5.70 4.17
C ILE A 23 11.70 4.85 3.04
N ALA A 24 11.50 3.52 3.12
CA ALA A 24 11.59 2.65 1.96
C ALA A 24 10.23 2.61 1.28
N GLU A 25 10.12 3.21 0.08
CA GLU A 25 8.84 3.40 -0.58
C GLU A 25 8.46 2.20 -1.45
N TYR A 26 7.72 1.23 -0.90
CA TYR A 26 7.13 0.17 -1.71
C TYR A 26 6.01 0.74 -2.62
N GLY A 27 5.34 1.79 -2.16
CA GLY A 27 4.43 2.60 -2.95
C GLY A 27 2.98 2.15 -2.98
N LEU A 28 2.15 3.00 -3.59
CA LEU A 28 0.68 2.83 -3.59
C LEU A 28 0.16 1.98 -4.75
N HIS A 29 0.95 1.83 -5.81
CA HIS A 29 0.52 1.22 -7.07
C HIS A 29 1.17 -0.13 -7.37
N THR A 30 2.02 -0.62 -6.47
CA THR A 30 2.89 -1.78 -6.73
C THR A 30 2.09 -3.06 -6.95
N VAL A 31 0.96 -3.24 -6.26
CA VAL A 31 0.08 -4.39 -6.49
C VAL A 31 -0.47 -4.38 -7.91
N GLY A 32 -1.06 -3.28 -8.36
CA GLY A 32 -1.59 -3.15 -9.72
C GLY A 32 -0.49 -3.27 -10.78
N LYS A 33 0.67 -2.64 -10.56
CA LYS A 33 1.85 -2.75 -11.44
C LYS A 33 2.31 -4.22 -11.58
N SER A 34 2.40 -4.94 -10.48
CA SER A 34 2.80 -6.36 -10.48
C SER A 34 1.82 -7.25 -11.23
N LEU A 35 0.53 -6.92 -11.20
CA LEU A 35 -0.53 -7.61 -11.94
C LEU A 35 -0.61 -7.21 -13.43
N GLY A 36 0.04 -6.12 -13.83
CA GLY A 36 0.10 -5.67 -15.22
C GLY A 36 -0.56 -4.33 -15.53
N SER A 37 -0.97 -3.55 -14.53
CA SER A 37 -1.36 -2.15 -14.74
C SER A 37 -0.16 -1.36 -15.27
N LYS A 38 -0.39 -0.50 -16.27
CA LYS A 38 0.68 0.29 -16.89
C LYS A 38 0.84 1.61 -16.16
N MET A 39 2.09 1.94 -15.87
CA MET A 39 2.47 3.19 -15.22
C MET A 39 3.01 4.19 -16.24
N SER A 40 2.75 5.47 -16.01
CA SER A 40 3.57 6.53 -16.63
C SER A 40 4.96 6.54 -15.98
N ASP A 41 5.94 7.01 -16.73
CA ASP A 41 7.31 7.20 -16.23
C ASP A 41 7.80 8.62 -16.57
N PRO A 42 7.22 9.65 -15.95
CA PRO A 42 7.60 11.04 -16.21
C PRO A 42 8.91 11.37 -15.49
N GLU A 43 9.76 12.21 -16.13
CA GLU A 43 11.02 12.67 -15.53
C GLU A 43 10.78 13.55 -14.28
N ASP A 44 9.76 14.43 -14.33
CA ASP A 44 9.55 15.50 -13.34
C ASP A 44 8.20 15.39 -12.59
N ALA A 45 7.59 14.21 -12.54
CA ALA A 45 6.32 14.01 -11.84
C ALA A 45 6.21 12.64 -11.18
N VAL A 46 5.26 12.50 -10.27
CA VAL A 46 4.97 11.19 -9.64
C VAL A 46 4.35 10.26 -10.69
N PRO A 47 4.84 9.00 -10.81
CA PRO A 47 4.24 8.01 -11.69
C PRO A 47 2.75 7.79 -11.39
N ALA A 48 1.94 7.70 -12.44
CA ALA A 48 0.51 7.44 -12.34
C ALA A 48 0.10 6.24 -13.18
N ILE A 49 -1.02 5.60 -12.81
CA ILE A 49 -1.57 4.51 -13.61
C ILE A 49 -2.24 5.09 -14.86
N ILE A 50 -1.76 4.70 -16.03
CA ILE A 50 -2.30 5.12 -17.33
C ILE A 50 -3.22 4.06 -17.95
N ASP A 51 -3.09 2.81 -17.52
CA ASP A 51 -3.95 1.72 -17.98
C ASP A 51 -4.03 0.63 -16.91
N HIS A 52 -5.24 0.38 -16.39
CA HIS A 52 -5.47 -0.64 -15.36
C HIS A 52 -5.55 -2.03 -15.99
N VAL A 53 -5.01 -3.03 -15.27
CA VAL A 53 -5.04 -4.43 -15.73
C VAL A 53 -6.48 -4.96 -15.82
N LEU A 54 -7.35 -4.62 -14.86
CA LEU A 54 -8.74 -5.06 -14.84
C LEU A 54 -9.64 -4.02 -15.52
N LYS A 55 -10.38 -4.43 -16.53
CA LYS A 55 -11.33 -3.56 -17.27
C LYS A 55 -12.78 -3.80 -16.85
N ASP A 56 -13.11 -5.03 -16.50
CA ASP A 56 -14.42 -5.45 -15.99
C ASP A 56 -14.24 -6.38 -14.79
N LEU A 57 -15.12 -6.25 -13.80
CA LEU A 57 -15.13 -7.11 -12.61
C LEU A 57 -15.47 -8.58 -12.92
N ALA A 58 -16.05 -8.87 -14.07
CA ALA A 58 -16.26 -10.25 -14.52
C ALA A 58 -14.95 -11.01 -14.77
N ASP A 59 -13.85 -10.29 -14.98
CA ASP A 59 -12.54 -10.86 -15.29
C ASP A 59 -11.63 -11.01 -14.06
N ILE A 60 -12.15 -10.83 -12.84
CA ILE A 60 -11.37 -10.93 -11.60
C ILE A 60 -10.59 -12.25 -11.51
N ASP A 61 -11.20 -13.35 -11.91
CA ASP A 61 -10.61 -14.69 -11.84
C ASP A 61 -9.44 -14.90 -12.83
N GLN A 62 -9.23 -13.97 -13.75
CA GLN A 62 -8.10 -13.98 -14.68
C GLN A 62 -6.85 -13.31 -14.10
N LEU A 63 -6.98 -12.61 -12.94
CA LEU A 63 -5.86 -11.95 -12.29
C LEU A 63 -4.91 -12.99 -11.65
N ASP A 64 -3.65 -12.95 -12.04
CA ASP A 64 -2.61 -13.83 -11.52
C ASP A 64 -1.93 -13.20 -10.30
N PHE A 65 -2.52 -13.37 -9.11
CA PHE A 65 -1.95 -12.88 -7.85
C PHE A 65 -0.63 -13.57 -7.44
N GLU A 66 -0.25 -14.66 -8.08
CA GLU A 66 1.08 -15.26 -7.88
C GLU A 66 2.21 -14.31 -8.30
N ARG A 67 1.93 -13.36 -9.21
CA ARG A 67 2.89 -12.32 -9.61
C ARG A 67 3.17 -11.30 -8.52
N VAL A 68 2.24 -11.13 -7.58
CA VAL A 68 2.40 -10.22 -6.44
C VAL A 68 3.25 -10.88 -5.36
N LYS A 69 3.40 -12.21 -5.40
CA LYS A 69 4.24 -12.93 -4.43
C LYS A 69 5.68 -12.44 -4.47
N LEU A 70 6.19 -12.20 -3.31
CA LEU A 70 7.44 -11.51 -2.98
C LEU A 70 8.66 -12.00 -3.76
N LYS A 71 8.79 -13.33 -3.90
CA LYS A 71 9.91 -13.96 -4.59
C LYS A 71 9.95 -13.69 -6.11
N ASN A 72 8.83 -13.22 -6.68
CA ASN A 72 8.68 -13.00 -8.12
C ASN A 72 8.72 -11.51 -8.50
N SER A 73 8.66 -10.60 -7.53
CA SER A 73 8.61 -9.16 -7.76
C SER A 73 9.99 -8.51 -7.55
N LYS A 74 10.57 -7.98 -8.63
CA LYS A 74 11.82 -7.21 -8.55
C LYS A 74 11.67 -5.93 -7.74
N ASP A 75 10.52 -5.26 -7.87
CA ASP A 75 10.22 -4.05 -7.11
C ASP A 75 10.18 -4.35 -5.60
N PHE A 76 9.54 -5.45 -5.22
CA PHE A 76 9.52 -5.86 -3.82
C PHE A 76 10.93 -6.09 -3.28
N GLN A 77 11.76 -6.88 -3.98
CA GLN A 77 13.12 -7.18 -3.54
C GLN A 77 13.99 -5.92 -3.42
N LEU A 78 13.82 -4.97 -4.33
CA LEU A 78 14.53 -3.69 -4.31
C LEU A 78 14.19 -2.89 -3.04
N HIS A 79 12.90 -2.73 -2.73
CA HIS A 79 12.48 -1.93 -1.58
C HIS A 79 12.72 -2.64 -0.24
N LEU A 80 12.62 -3.98 -0.20
CA LEU A 80 13.01 -4.76 0.98
C LEU A 80 14.51 -4.60 1.27
N GLU A 81 15.35 -4.64 0.25
CA GLU A 81 16.79 -4.43 0.40
C GLU A 81 17.10 -2.98 0.81
N CYS A 82 16.40 -2.00 0.25
CA CYS A 82 16.49 -0.61 0.68
C CYS A 82 16.16 -0.47 2.19
N ALA A 83 15.07 -1.08 2.65
CA ALA A 83 14.71 -1.06 4.07
C ALA A 83 15.80 -1.67 4.96
N LYS A 84 16.39 -2.81 4.56
CA LYS A 84 17.50 -3.43 5.29
C LYS A 84 18.71 -2.51 5.40
N ILE A 85 19.11 -1.88 4.29
CA ILE A 85 20.24 -0.93 4.26
C ILE A 85 19.98 0.25 5.20
N LEU A 86 18.77 0.82 5.18
CA LEU A 86 18.41 1.93 6.04
C LEU A 86 18.44 1.53 7.52
N ILE A 87 17.89 0.37 7.87
CA ILE A 87 17.87 -0.14 9.25
C ILE A 87 19.29 -0.45 9.74
N GLU A 88 20.10 -1.08 8.90
CA GLU A 88 21.48 -1.41 9.27
C GLU A 88 22.32 -0.15 9.55
N ARG A 89 22.19 0.87 8.67
CA ARG A 89 23.04 2.07 8.76
C ARG A 89 22.52 3.10 9.75
N MET A 90 21.20 3.25 9.85
CA MET A 90 20.57 4.38 10.55
C MET A 90 19.61 3.96 11.67
N GLY A 91 19.26 2.69 11.80
CA GLY A 91 18.21 2.23 12.71
C GLY A 91 18.48 2.44 14.20
N LYS A 92 19.73 2.80 14.58
CA LYS A 92 20.07 3.22 15.98
C LYS A 92 19.80 4.71 16.20
N GLU A 93 19.68 5.49 15.16
CA GLU A 93 19.54 6.95 15.18
C GLU A 93 18.13 7.39 14.84
N VAL A 94 17.54 6.79 13.81
CA VAL A 94 16.22 7.14 13.30
C VAL A 94 15.46 5.89 12.84
N PRO A 95 14.15 5.78 13.12
CA PRO A 95 13.36 4.63 12.69
C PRO A 95 13.19 4.60 11.16
N THR A 96 13.07 3.39 10.61
CA THR A 96 12.75 3.19 9.19
C THR A 96 11.30 2.71 9.05
N GLY A 97 10.54 3.36 8.18
CA GLY A 97 9.20 2.95 7.78
C GLY A 97 9.16 2.49 6.33
N THR A 98 8.22 1.63 6.00
CA THR A 98 7.90 1.27 4.62
C THR A 98 6.50 1.73 4.27
N LEU A 99 6.39 2.58 3.24
CA LEU A 99 5.11 3.06 2.74
C LEU A 99 4.46 2.01 1.86
N ILE A 100 3.29 1.53 2.27
CA ILE A 100 2.53 0.47 1.58
C ILE A 100 1.07 0.92 1.43
N SER A 101 0.45 0.59 0.30
CA SER A 101 -0.98 0.86 0.09
C SER A 101 -1.87 0.04 1.03
N GLY A 102 -2.98 0.62 1.43
CA GLY A 102 -4.08 -0.15 1.98
C GLY A 102 -4.88 -0.92 0.91
N PRO A 103 -5.78 -1.83 1.33
CA PRO A 103 -6.43 -2.76 0.41
C PRO A 103 -7.33 -2.08 -0.62
N LEU A 104 -8.09 -1.02 -0.28
CA LEU A 104 -8.92 -0.30 -1.26
C LEU A 104 -8.06 0.48 -2.25
N THR A 105 -6.93 1.05 -1.79
CA THR A 105 -5.96 1.71 -2.67
C THR A 105 -5.26 0.69 -3.58
N ALA A 106 -4.95 -0.50 -3.08
CA ALA A 106 -4.44 -1.60 -3.90
C ALA A 106 -5.46 -2.02 -4.98
N VAL A 107 -6.75 -2.15 -4.63
CA VAL A 107 -7.83 -2.39 -5.60
C VAL A 107 -7.90 -1.26 -6.63
N ALA A 108 -7.77 0.00 -6.22
CA ALA A 108 -7.76 1.14 -7.12
C ALA A 108 -6.54 1.16 -8.06
N SER A 109 -5.46 0.47 -7.71
CA SER A 109 -4.32 0.26 -8.60
C SER A 109 -4.56 -0.81 -9.69
N ILE A 110 -5.55 -1.68 -9.48
CA ILE A 110 -5.94 -2.77 -10.37
C ILE A 110 -7.11 -2.37 -11.28
N TYR A 111 -8.06 -1.63 -10.72
CA TYR A 111 -9.36 -1.30 -11.34
C TYR A 111 -9.63 0.20 -11.27
N PRO A 112 -10.12 0.86 -12.35
CA PRO A 112 -10.32 2.31 -12.38
C PRO A 112 -11.18 2.84 -11.23
N VAL A 113 -10.72 3.89 -10.55
CA VAL A 113 -11.36 4.46 -9.35
C VAL A 113 -12.81 4.83 -9.59
N GLU A 114 -13.14 5.48 -10.73
CA GLU A 114 -14.51 5.88 -11.06
C GLU A 114 -15.44 4.68 -11.21
N LYS A 115 -14.93 3.57 -11.73
CA LYS A 115 -15.69 2.32 -11.84
C LYS A 115 -15.81 1.64 -10.48
N LEU A 116 -14.73 1.66 -9.67
CA LEU A 116 -14.69 1.12 -8.30
C LEU A 116 -15.75 1.79 -7.43
N LEU A 117 -15.82 3.14 -7.44
CA LEU A 117 -16.82 3.89 -6.66
C LEU A 117 -18.26 3.56 -7.05
N LYS A 118 -18.51 3.28 -8.33
CA LYS A 118 -19.83 2.79 -8.79
C LYS A 118 -20.07 1.35 -8.35
N ALA A 119 -19.03 0.53 -8.34
CA ALA A 119 -19.11 -0.88 -7.96
C ALA A 119 -19.42 -1.08 -6.48
N LEU A 120 -18.90 -0.22 -5.57
CA LEU A 120 -19.26 -0.22 -4.15
C LEU A 120 -20.78 -0.25 -3.92
N ARG A 121 -21.56 0.34 -4.83
CA ARG A 121 -23.03 0.41 -4.73
C ARG A 121 -23.80 -0.64 -5.52
N LYS A 122 -23.18 -1.20 -6.56
CA LYS A 122 -23.89 -2.06 -7.53
C LYS A 122 -23.34 -3.48 -7.60
N ARG A 123 -22.10 -3.69 -7.20
CA ARG A 123 -21.35 -4.94 -7.32
C ARG A 123 -20.48 -5.19 -6.09
N GLY A 124 -21.07 -5.02 -4.89
CA GLY A 124 -20.35 -5.12 -3.63
C GLY A 124 -19.63 -6.44 -3.43
N GLU A 125 -20.23 -7.57 -3.85
CA GLU A 125 -19.61 -8.91 -3.75
C GLU A 125 -18.31 -9.00 -4.56
N ASP A 126 -18.28 -8.45 -5.77
CA ASP A 126 -17.06 -8.42 -6.58
C ASP A 126 -15.98 -7.52 -5.97
N VAL A 127 -16.41 -6.40 -5.38
CA VAL A 127 -15.47 -5.53 -4.65
C VAL A 127 -14.89 -6.27 -3.43
N HIS A 128 -15.71 -6.95 -2.64
CA HIS A 128 -15.23 -7.78 -1.53
C HIS A 128 -14.27 -8.87 -1.99
N LYS A 129 -14.50 -9.48 -3.16
CA LYS A 129 -13.59 -10.46 -3.75
C LYS A 129 -12.22 -9.84 -4.05
N LEU A 130 -12.18 -8.66 -4.70
CA LEU A 130 -10.93 -7.93 -4.94
C LEU A 130 -10.24 -7.50 -3.64
N MET A 131 -11.01 -6.99 -2.67
CA MET A 131 -10.49 -6.60 -1.36
C MET A 131 -9.83 -7.79 -0.66
N ARG A 132 -10.43 -8.97 -0.70
CA ARG A 132 -9.88 -10.19 -0.13
C ARG A 132 -8.54 -10.55 -0.79
N LEU A 133 -8.51 -10.62 -2.11
CA LEU A 133 -7.29 -10.95 -2.86
C LEU A 133 -6.14 -9.97 -2.57
N CYS A 134 -6.45 -8.65 -2.53
CA CYS A 134 -5.45 -7.64 -2.19
C CYS A 134 -4.99 -7.75 -0.74
N THR A 135 -5.90 -8.00 0.21
CA THR A 135 -5.57 -8.14 1.63
C THR A 135 -4.63 -9.32 1.86
N ASP A 136 -4.92 -10.46 1.26
CA ASP A 136 -4.09 -11.67 1.41
C ASP A 136 -2.68 -11.45 0.82
N ALA A 137 -2.58 -10.79 -0.34
CA ALA A 137 -1.30 -10.43 -0.93
C ALA A 137 -0.51 -9.42 -0.05
N LEU A 138 -1.20 -8.42 0.51
CA LEU A 138 -0.59 -7.40 1.36
C LEU A 138 -0.10 -7.96 2.70
N LYS A 139 -0.73 -8.99 3.27
CA LYS A 139 -0.23 -9.65 4.49
C LYS A 139 1.18 -10.19 4.30
N GLU A 140 1.44 -10.88 3.19
CA GLU A 140 2.78 -11.40 2.90
C GLU A 140 3.79 -10.25 2.81
N VAL A 141 3.44 -9.17 2.10
CA VAL A 141 4.29 -7.96 1.97
C VAL A 141 4.59 -7.36 3.33
N HIS A 142 3.57 -7.14 4.17
CA HIS A 142 3.75 -6.56 5.50
C HIS A 142 4.67 -7.41 6.36
N ASN A 143 4.48 -8.73 6.38
CA ASN A 143 5.25 -9.64 7.21
C ASN A 143 6.75 -9.57 6.88
N GLU A 144 7.13 -9.50 5.61
CA GLU A 144 8.53 -9.41 5.24
C GLU A 144 9.18 -8.08 5.67
N PHE A 145 8.46 -6.96 5.54
CA PHE A 145 8.97 -5.68 6.02
C PHE A 145 9.02 -5.61 7.56
N VAL A 146 8.05 -6.19 8.25
CA VAL A 146 8.06 -6.33 9.72
C VAL A 146 9.24 -7.20 10.17
N ASN A 147 9.48 -8.32 9.50
CA ASN A 147 10.59 -9.23 9.82
C ASN A 147 11.97 -8.59 9.75
N VAL A 148 12.17 -7.59 8.89
CA VAL A 148 13.42 -6.83 8.81
C VAL A 148 13.45 -5.64 9.78
N GLY A 149 12.37 -5.38 10.54
CA GLY A 149 12.31 -4.33 11.56
C GLY A 149 11.75 -3.00 11.06
N SER A 150 11.11 -2.96 9.89
CA SER A 150 10.47 -1.75 9.37
C SER A 150 9.11 -1.49 10.01
N ILE A 151 8.79 -0.22 10.27
CA ILE A 151 7.45 0.23 10.64
C ILE A 151 6.59 0.25 9.37
N ILE A 152 5.37 -0.24 9.43
CA ILE A 152 4.45 -0.18 8.30
C ILE A 152 3.76 1.19 8.27
N LEU A 153 4.06 1.99 7.25
CA LEU A 153 3.34 3.22 6.94
C LEU A 153 2.20 2.87 5.98
N PHE A 154 1.06 2.57 6.55
CA PHE A 154 -0.12 2.04 5.86
C PHE A 154 -0.95 3.19 5.29
N CYS A 155 -0.90 3.39 3.97
CA CYS A 155 -1.53 4.52 3.28
C CYS A 155 -2.78 4.10 2.52
N GLU A 156 -3.93 4.73 2.84
CA GLU A 156 -5.25 4.40 2.26
C GLU A 156 -5.96 5.65 1.71
N PRO A 157 -5.35 6.38 0.75
CA PRO A 157 -5.92 7.65 0.27
C PRO A 157 -7.31 7.50 -0.37
N ILE A 158 -7.61 6.35 -0.99
CA ILE A 158 -8.93 6.12 -1.62
C ILE A 158 -10.04 5.95 -0.57
N ALA A 159 -9.70 5.60 0.67
CA ALA A 159 -10.65 5.52 1.78
C ALA A 159 -11.00 6.88 2.41
N SER A 160 -10.49 7.98 1.85
CA SER A 160 -10.79 9.34 2.33
C SER A 160 -12.30 9.61 2.39
N GLY A 161 -12.74 10.26 3.47
CA GLY A 161 -14.10 10.77 3.59
C GLY A 161 -14.49 11.82 2.53
N SER A 162 -13.51 12.34 1.79
CA SER A 162 -13.74 13.15 0.58
C SER A 162 -14.11 12.32 -0.65
N ILE A 163 -13.87 11.01 -0.64
CA ILE A 163 -14.06 10.10 -1.77
C ILE A 163 -15.19 9.11 -1.50
N ILE A 164 -15.21 8.48 -0.33
CA ILE A 164 -16.22 7.49 0.06
C ILE A 164 -17.02 7.92 1.29
N SER A 165 -18.20 7.37 1.46
CA SER A 165 -19.04 7.65 2.64
C SER A 165 -18.55 6.85 3.87
N PRO A 166 -18.89 7.27 5.11
CA PRO A 166 -18.64 6.47 6.31
C PRO A 166 -19.28 5.07 6.27
N LYS A 167 -20.40 4.92 5.54
CA LYS A 167 -21.02 3.61 5.32
C LYS A 167 -20.14 2.74 4.45
N ASP A 168 -19.66 3.26 3.32
CA ASP A 168 -18.78 2.51 2.42
C ASP A 168 -17.46 2.17 3.11
N TYR A 169 -16.93 3.09 3.96
CA TYR A 169 -15.74 2.82 4.77
C TYR A 169 -15.96 1.64 5.72
N ARG A 170 -17.06 1.62 6.48
CA ARG A 170 -17.38 0.51 7.39
C ARG A 170 -17.55 -0.83 6.69
N GLU A 171 -18.13 -0.81 5.50
CA GLU A 171 -18.45 -2.02 4.75
C GLU A 171 -17.23 -2.57 3.99
N PHE A 172 -16.52 -1.70 3.26
CA PHE A 172 -15.49 -2.13 2.31
C PHE A 172 -14.04 -1.90 2.76
N VAL A 173 -13.79 -1.07 3.78
CA VAL A 173 -12.43 -0.74 4.19
C VAL A 173 -12.11 -1.31 5.57
N LEU A 174 -12.92 -0.95 6.56
CA LEU A 174 -12.64 -1.22 7.96
C LEU A 174 -12.33 -2.71 8.26
N PRO A 175 -13.09 -3.72 7.78
CA PRO A 175 -12.82 -5.12 8.11
C PRO A 175 -11.45 -5.58 7.62
N TYR A 176 -11.06 -5.16 6.43
CA TYR A 176 -9.78 -5.53 5.82
C TYR A 176 -8.60 -4.78 6.43
N THR A 177 -8.82 -3.52 6.85
CA THR A 177 -7.83 -2.72 7.55
C THR A 177 -7.53 -3.31 8.93
N ILE A 178 -8.57 -3.67 9.70
CA ILE A 178 -8.41 -4.34 11.00
C ILE A 178 -7.60 -5.62 10.84
N GLU A 179 -7.98 -6.49 9.90
CA GLU A 179 -7.31 -7.75 9.64
C GLU A 179 -5.82 -7.58 9.30
N LEU A 180 -5.46 -6.56 8.51
CA LEU A 180 -4.07 -6.26 8.20
C LEU A 180 -3.31 -5.71 9.42
N MET A 181 -3.93 -4.85 10.23
CA MET A 181 -3.31 -4.33 11.44
C MET A 181 -3.10 -5.42 12.49
N GLU A 182 -4.09 -6.28 12.69
CA GLU A 182 -3.96 -7.45 13.57
C GLU A 182 -2.81 -8.36 13.10
N ASN A 183 -2.73 -8.64 11.80
CA ASN A 183 -1.62 -9.42 11.25
C ASN A 183 -0.25 -8.77 11.51
N ILE A 184 -0.14 -7.44 11.39
CA ILE A 184 1.10 -6.71 11.70
C ILE A 184 1.45 -6.83 13.19
N HIS A 185 0.46 -6.64 14.08
CA HIS A 185 0.65 -6.73 15.53
C HIS A 185 0.99 -8.15 15.99
N ASP A 186 0.37 -9.19 15.40
CA ASP A 186 0.68 -10.59 15.68
C ASP A 186 2.15 -10.93 15.36
N HIS A 187 2.70 -10.29 14.33
CA HIS A 187 4.12 -10.35 13.97
C HIS A 187 4.99 -9.38 14.77
N LYS A 188 4.44 -8.72 15.82
CA LYS A 188 5.11 -7.73 16.67
C LYS A 188 5.61 -6.49 15.91
N GLY A 189 5.01 -6.21 14.77
CA GLY A 189 5.25 -5.00 13.98
C GLY A 189 4.54 -3.78 14.55
N MET A 190 5.01 -2.61 14.15
CA MET A 190 4.36 -1.33 14.39
C MET A 190 3.72 -0.83 13.09
N VAL A 191 2.58 -0.15 13.21
CA VAL A 191 1.86 0.44 12.09
C VAL A 191 1.48 1.88 12.35
N CYS A 192 1.65 2.72 11.32
CA CYS A 192 1.13 4.07 11.27
C CYS A 192 0.10 4.14 10.14
N TYR A 193 -1.16 4.42 10.45
CA TYR A 193 -2.25 4.47 9.48
C TYR A 193 -2.49 5.90 8.99
N HIS A 194 -2.42 6.10 7.69
CA HIS A 194 -2.61 7.38 7.04
C HIS A 194 -3.73 7.34 6.01
N ILE A 195 -4.65 8.29 6.11
CA ILE A 195 -5.66 8.60 5.09
C ILE A 195 -5.57 10.08 4.75
N CYS A 196 -5.38 10.39 3.46
CA CYS A 196 -5.36 11.78 2.97
C CYS A 196 -6.76 12.43 3.00
N GLY A 197 -6.79 13.76 3.06
CA GLY A 197 -8.02 14.55 2.92
C GLY A 197 -8.88 14.60 4.18
N ASP A 198 -10.20 14.73 4.03
CA ASP A 198 -11.11 14.88 5.18
C ASP A 198 -11.50 13.52 5.78
N THR A 199 -10.92 13.21 6.93
CA THR A 199 -11.20 11.99 7.69
C THR A 199 -12.21 12.19 8.83
N LYS A 200 -12.68 13.42 9.06
CA LYS A 200 -13.47 13.80 10.25
C LYS A 200 -14.67 12.88 10.52
N LYS A 201 -15.35 12.46 9.44
CA LYS A 201 -16.55 11.61 9.54
C LYS A 201 -16.23 10.11 9.73
N ILE A 202 -15.00 9.69 9.45
CA ILE A 202 -14.57 8.29 9.56
C ILE A 202 -13.68 8.02 10.77
N ILE A 203 -13.15 9.07 11.44
CA ILE A 203 -12.36 8.92 12.68
C ILE A 203 -13.04 7.99 13.71
N PRO A 204 -14.35 8.11 14.02
CA PRO A 204 -14.99 7.21 14.97
C PRO A 204 -14.93 5.72 14.59
N GLU A 205 -14.83 5.44 13.29
CA GLU A 205 -14.68 4.07 12.79
C GLU A 205 -13.21 3.61 12.86
N MET A 206 -12.27 4.52 12.64
CA MET A 206 -10.83 4.22 12.72
C MET A 206 -10.36 3.90 14.14
N LEU A 207 -11.14 4.30 15.17
CA LEU A 207 -10.82 4.10 16.59
C LEU A 207 -11.40 2.80 17.17
N LYS A 208 -12.06 2.00 16.36
CA LYS A 208 -12.61 0.68 16.76
C LYS A 208 -11.58 -0.41 16.65
#